data_225c131bbc7e22dc7f7dc07f90ceec62
#
_entry.id   225c131bbc7e22dc7f7dc07f90ceec62
#
_cell.length_a   1.000
_cell.length_b   1.000
_cell.length_c   1.000
_cell.angle_alpha   90.00
_cell.angle_beta   90.00
_cell.angle_gamma   90.00
#
_symmetry.space_group_name_H-M   'P 1'
#
loop_
_entity.id
_entity.type
_entity.pdbx_description
1 polymer ?
#
loop_
_entity_poly.entity_id
_entity_poly.type
_entity_poly.pdbx_seq_one_letter_code
_entity_poly.pdbx_strand_id
1 'polypeptide(L)'
;METNKPLTPSRAIHPGEILGEELKARGISQKTFAAQIECAPSQLCEVIKGKRKVGDALAFKLEQALGIPYSFWMKMQASYNYDLRVLEAQVDKEEQEYSSEVSCAGGLYLNLAYKHL
;
A
#
# COMPACT_ATOMS: atom_id res chain seq x y z
N MET A 1 16.30 -2.39 22.50
CA MET A 1 15.68 -2.39 22.25
C MET A 1 15.14 -3.11 21.45
N GLU A 2 14.54 -3.58 21.37
CA GLU A 2 14.01 -4.28 20.67
C GLU A 2 14.00 -3.91 19.43
N THR A 3 14.53 -3.14 19.19
CA THR A 3 14.56 -2.73 17.97
C THR A 3 15.20 -3.61 17.12
N ASN A 4 15.93 -4.47 17.49
CA ASN A 4 16.49 -5.34 16.63
C ASN A 4 15.61 -6.31 16.14
N LYS A 5 14.45 -6.46 16.56
CA LYS A 5 13.60 -7.37 16.04
C LYS A 5 13.23 -6.97 14.68
N PRO A 6 13.22 -7.84 13.73
CA PRO A 6 12.79 -7.51 12.40
C PRO A 6 11.40 -7.00 12.44
N LEU A 7 11.17 -5.95 11.76
CA LEU A 7 9.91 -5.35 11.82
C LEU A 7 8.99 -5.96 10.87
N THR A 8 7.93 -6.52 11.38
CA THR A 8 6.84 -6.97 10.54
C THR A 8 5.75 -6.00 10.78
N PRO A 9 5.35 -5.26 9.78
CA PRO A 9 4.31 -4.26 9.98
C PRO A 9 3.00 -4.92 10.35
N SER A 10 2.24 -4.32 11.23
CA SER A 10 0.93 -4.83 11.55
C SER A 10 -0.02 -4.56 10.41
N ARG A 11 0.24 -3.53 9.63
CA ARG A 11 -0.54 -3.29 8.43
C ARG A 11 0.30 -2.40 7.53
N ALA A 12 -0.04 -2.44 6.24
CA ALA A 12 0.63 -1.59 5.27
C ALA A 12 -0.11 -0.26 5.22
N ILE A 13 0.62 0.83 5.31
CA ILE A 13 0.03 2.16 5.31
C ILE A 13 0.12 2.75 3.92
N HIS A 14 -1.04 3.00 3.33
CA HIS A 14 -1.11 3.54 1.98
C HIS A 14 -0.85 5.04 2.01
N PRO A 15 -0.12 5.58 1.03
CA PRO A 15 0.12 7.03 1.01
C PRO A 15 -1.17 7.83 0.95
N GLY A 16 -2.26 7.24 0.46
CA GLY A 16 -3.54 7.91 0.47
C GLY A 16 -4.04 8.26 1.85
N GLU A 17 -3.67 7.46 2.86
CA GLU A 17 -4.04 7.77 4.24
C GLU A 17 -3.35 9.04 4.69
N ILE A 18 -2.08 9.18 4.32
CA ILE A 18 -1.32 10.37 4.66
C ILE A 18 -1.94 11.57 3.97
N LEU A 19 -2.31 11.40 2.71
CA LEU A 19 -2.93 12.47 1.96
C LEU A 19 -4.25 12.90 2.62
N GLY A 20 -5.06 11.95 3.02
CA GLY A 20 -6.33 12.27 3.68
C GLY A 20 -6.13 13.04 4.96
N GLU A 21 -5.14 12.64 5.75
CA GLU A 21 -4.85 13.34 7.00
C GLU A 21 -4.34 14.75 6.73
N GLU A 22 -3.53 14.89 5.70
CA GLU A 22 -2.98 16.20 5.36
C GLU A 22 -4.08 17.16 4.94
N LEU A 23 -5.02 16.68 4.13
CA LEU A 23 -6.12 17.52 3.69
C LEU A 23 -6.99 17.93 4.86
N LYS A 24 -7.21 17.02 5.81
CA LYS A 24 -7.97 17.34 6.99
C LYS A 24 -7.25 18.39 7.81
N ALA A 25 -5.96 18.23 8.00
CA ALA A 25 -5.18 19.18 8.78
C ALA A 25 -5.20 20.57 8.15
N ARG A 26 -5.28 20.63 6.83
CA ARG A 26 -5.31 21.92 6.15
C ARG A 26 -6.72 22.47 5.95
N GLY A 27 -7.71 21.68 6.32
CA GLY A 27 -9.09 22.12 6.15
C GLY A 27 -9.54 22.19 4.71
N ILE A 28 -8.97 21.33 3.85
CA ILE A 28 -9.31 21.32 2.43
C ILE A 28 -10.15 20.11 2.14
N SER A 29 -11.29 20.31 1.47
CA SER A 29 -12.13 19.17 1.10
C SER A 29 -11.52 18.43 -0.08
N GLN A 30 -11.86 17.14 -0.20
CA GLN A 30 -11.36 16.35 -1.30
C GLN A 30 -11.78 16.93 -2.64
N LYS A 31 -13.01 17.40 -2.72
CA LYS A 31 -13.51 17.97 -3.96
C LYS A 31 -12.72 19.19 -4.37
N THR A 32 -12.47 20.07 -3.42
CA THR A 32 -11.71 21.28 -3.68
C THR A 32 -10.30 20.97 -4.11
N PHE A 33 -9.68 20.02 -3.41
CA PHE A 33 -8.32 19.67 -3.73
C PHE A 33 -8.22 18.97 -5.10
N ALA A 34 -9.20 18.13 -5.42
CA ALA A 34 -9.21 17.49 -6.72
C ALA A 34 -9.24 18.51 -7.84
N ALA A 35 -10.04 19.53 -7.67
CA ALA A 35 -10.10 20.61 -8.66
C ALA A 35 -8.76 21.34 -8.74
N GLN A 36 -8.14 21.53 -7.59
CA GLN A 36 -6.89 22.26 -7.52
C GLN A 36 -5.78 21.52 -8.27
N ILE A 37 -5.74 20.20 -8.20
CA ILE A 37 -4.71 19.46 -8.89
C ILE A 37 -5.20 18.87 -10.20
N GLU A 38 -6.38 19.27 -10.62
CA GLU A 38 -6.94 18.84 -11.90
C GLU A 38 -7.04 17.31 -11.97
N CYS A 39 -7.64 16.75 -10.97
CA CYS A 39 -7.82 15.32 -10.87
C CYS A 39 -9.31 15.06 -10.69
N ALA A 40 -9.80 13.96 -11.23
CA ALA A 40 -11.21 13.62 -11.04
C ALA A 40 -11.46 13.36 -9.56
N PRO A 41 -12.54 13.92 -8.99
CA PRO A 41 -12.81 13.70 -7.56
C PRO A 41 -12.93 12.22 -7.19
N SER A 42 -13.50 11.42 -8.08
CA SER A 42 -13.62 9.99 -7.79
C SER A 42 -12.26 9.32 -7.73
N GLN A 43 -11.35 9.75 -8.58
CA GLN A 43 -10.02 9.20 -8.61
C GLN A 43 -9.27 9.57 -7.32
N LEU A 44 -9.39 10.80 -6.89
CA LEU A 44 -8.75 11.24 -5.66
C LEU A 44 -9.33 10.48 -4.46
N CYS A 45 -10.63 10.27 -4.47
CA CYS A 45 -11.30 9.54 -3.41
C CYS A 45 -10.75 8.10 -3.33
N GLU A 46 -10.53 7.47 -4.47
CA GLU A 46 -9.98 6.12 -4.50
C GLU A 46 -8.56 6.08 -3.95
N VAL A 47 -7.78 7.09 -4.25
CA VAL A 47 -6.43 7.16 -3.72
C VAL A 47 -6.46 7.28 -2.19
N ILE A 48 -7.30 8.16 -1.68
CA ILE A 48 -7.38 8.39 -0.25
C ILE A 48 -7.88 7.14 0.47
N LYS A 49 -8.75 6.38 -0.17
CA LYS A 49 -9.25 5.15 0.42
C LYS A 49 -8.29 3.97 0.23
N GLY A 50 -7.18 4.19 -0.43
CA GLY A 50 -6.19 3.14 -0.62
C GLY A 50 -6.51 2.17 -1.74
N LYS A 51 -7.48 2.52 -2.59
CA LYS A 51 -7.86 1.64 -3.69
C LYS A 51 -7.10 1.92 -4.97
N ARG A 52 -6.38 3.01 -5.02
CA ARG A 52 -5.62 3.37 -6.20
C ARG A 52 -4.26 3.89 -5.73
N LYS A 53 -3.21 3.48 -6.40
CA LYS A 53 -1.88 3.85 -5.98
C LYS A 53 -1.56 5.30 -6.35
N VAL A 54 -0.58 5.87 -5.65
CA VAL A 54 -0.07 7.18 -5.97
C VAL A 54 1.04 6.95 -6.99
N GLY A 55 0.78 7.31 -8.22
CA GLY A 55 1.77 7.16 -9.27
C GLY A 55 2.60 8.40 -9.41
N ASP A 56 3.47 8.33 -10.38
CA ASP A 56 4.41 9.37 -10.70
C ASP A 56 3.76 10.74 -10.91
N ALA A 57 2.78 10.79 -11.79
CA ALA A 57 2.14 12.06 -12.12
C ALA A 57 1.43 12.65 -10.92
N LEU A 58 0.75 11.81 -10.15
CA LEU A 58 0.03 12.30 -8.99
C LEU A 58 1.01 12.78 -7.92
N ALA A 59 2.10 12.04 -7.72
CA ALA A 59 3.10 12.44 -6.73
C ALA A 59 3.66 13.82 -7.06
N PHE A 60 3.87 14.10 -8.34
CA PHE A 60 4.36 15.40 -8.76
C PHE A 60 3.33 16.48 -8.47
N LYS A 61 2.07 16.21 -8.75
CA LYS A 61 1.01 17.18 -8.46
C LYS A 61 0.88 17.43 -6.97
N LEU A 62 1.05 16.39 -6.17
CA LEU A 62 0.96 16.54 -4.72
C LEU A 62 2.10 17.40 -4.20
N GLU A 63 3.26 17.25 -4.77
CA GLU A 63 4.39 18.09 -4.38
C GLU A 63 4.09 19.56 -4.70
N GLN A 64 3.57 19.82 -5.89
CA GLN A 64 3.28 21.18 -6.30
C GLN A 64 2.19 21.81 -5.42
N ALA A 65 1.21 21.01 -5.05
CA ALA A 65 0.07 21.56 -4.31
C ALA A 65 0.29 21.63 -2.81
N LEU A 66 0.99 20.65 -2.25
CA LEU A 66 1.12 20.55 -0.81
C LEU A 66 2.52 20.90 -0.31
N GLY A 67 3.49 20.94 -1.19
CA GLY A 67 4.86 21.18 -0.78
C GLY A 67 5.53 19.98 -0.17
N ILE A 68 4.90 18.83 -0.25
CA ILE A 68 5.50 17.60 0.27
C ILE A 68 6.22 16.92 -0.89
N PRO A 69 7.50 16.61 -0.74
CA PRO A 69 8.31 16.19 -1.89
C PRO A 69 7.78 14.99 -2.64
N TYR A 70 7.98 15.02 -3.93
CA TYR A 70 7.65 13.91 -4.82
C TYR A 70 8.26 12.61 -4.27
N SER A 71 9.50 12.69 -3.81
CA SER A 71 10.18 11.51 -3.33
C SER A 71 9.50 10.90 -2.10
N PHE A 72 8.89 11.74 -1.27
CA PHE A 72 8.16 11.25 -0.12
C PHE A 72 7.00 10.36 -0.55
N TRP A 73 6.22 10.85 -1.54
CA TRP A 73 5.05 10.09 -2.00
C TRP A 73 5.47 8.79 -2.66
N MET A 74 6.53 8.83 -3.45
CA MET A 74 7.01 7.63 -4.13
C MET A 74 7.58 6.63 -3.13
N LYS A 75 8.28 7.10 -2.12
CA LYS A 75 8.77 6.25 -1.08
C LYS A 75 7.66 5.60 -0.29
N MET A 76 6.64 6.37 0.04
CA MET A 76 5.49 5.82 0.78
C MET A 76 4.78 4.76 -0.04
N GLN A 77 4.64 4.98 -1.34
CA GLN A 77 3.99 3.99 -2.19
C GLN A 77 4.85 2.71 -2.27
N ALA A 78 6.16 2.87 -2.38
CA ALA A 78 7.05 1.72 -2.44
C ALA A 78 7.03 0.95 -1.13
N SER A 79 7.01 1.65 -0.01
CA SER A 79 6.92 1.00 1.29
C SER A 79 5.63 0.24 1.45
N TYR A 80 4.53 0.84 1.00
CA TYR A 80 3.24 0.18 1.05
C TYR A 80 3.28 -1.11 0.23
N ASN A 81 3.82 -1.03 -0.97
CA ASN A 81 3.90 -2.20 -1.84
C ASN A 81 4.73 -3.30 -1.19
N TYR A 82 5.82 -2.93 -0.59
CA TYR A 82 6.69 -3.89 0.05
C TYR A 82 6.01 -4.52 1.28
N ASP A 83 5.43 -3.68 2.13
CA ASP A 83 4.77 -4.17 3.33
C ASP A 83 3.63 -5.10 3.00
N LEU A 84 2.90 -4.79 1.94
CA LEU A 84 1.81 -5.62 1.51
C LEU A 84 2.32 -7.00 1.10
N ARG A 85 3.44 -7.04 0.40
CA ARG A 85 4.04 -8.31 0.01
C ARG A 85 4.48 -9.11 1.21
N VAL A 86 5.06 -8.45 2.19
CA VAL A 86 5.49 -9.12 3.40
C VAL A 86 4.30 -9.75 4.12
N LEU A 87 3.20 -9.00 4.24
CA LEU A 87 2.02 -9.51 4.92
C LEU A 87 1.39 -10.64 4.13
N GLU A 88 1.35 -10.53 2.82
CA GLU A 88 0.83 -11.62 1.99
C GLU A 88 1.69 -12.86 2.11
N ALA A 89 2.99 -12.69 2.16
CA ALA A 89 3.88 -13.83 2.28
C ALA A 89 3.69 -14.54 3.60
N GLN A 90 3.39 -13.82 4.65
CA GLN A 90 3.12 -14.43 5.94
C GLN A 90 1.86 -15.27 5.90
N VAL A 91 0.83 -14.75 5.28
CA VAL A 91 -0.41 -15.49 5.16
C VAL A 91 -0.20 -16.76 4.34
N ASP A 92 0.51 -16.63 3.24
CA ASP A 92 0.78 -17.78 2.40
C ASP A 92 1.58 -18.83 3.16
N LYS A 93 2.52 -18.39 3.96
CA LYS A 93 3.33 -19.30 4.70
C LYS A 93 2.50 -20.08 5.72
N GLU A 94 1.61 -19.39 6.39
CA GLU A 94 0.73 -20.02 7.36
C GLU A 94 -0.17 -21.01 6.68
N GLU A 95 -0.70 -20.65 5.53
CA GLU A 95 -1.55 -21.54 4.78
C GLU A 95 -0.79 -22.77 4.32
N GLN A 96 0.43 -22.58 3.90
CA GLN A 96 1.22 -23.69 3.44
C GLN A 96 1.51 -24.66 4.57
N GLU A 97 1.82 -24.15 5.74
CA GLU A 97 2.06 -25.00 6.87
C GLU A 97 0.83 -25.82 7.21
N TYR A 98 -0.30 -25.20 7.19
CA TYR A 98 -1.53 -25.88 7.48
C TYR A 98 -1.82 -26.92 6.41
N SER A 99 -1.67 -26.55 5.18
CA SER A 99 -1.95 -27.45 4.11
C SER A 99 -1.01 -28.60 4.11
N SER A 100 0.20 -28.40 4.44
CA SER A 100 1.12 -29.48 4.33
C SER A 100 0.79 -30.59 5.31
N GLU A 101 0.17 -30.26 6.40
CA GLU A 101 -0.27 -31.31 7.26
C GLU A 101 -1.38 -32.10 6.66
N VAL A 102 -2.26 -31.44 5.97
CA VAL A 102 -3.37 -32.13 5.43
C VAL A 102 -3.04 -32.74 4.13
N SER A 103 -2.30 -32.05 3.36
CA SER A 103 -2.24 -32.45 2.09
C SER A 103 -1.11 -33.13 1.76
N CYS A 104 -0.35 -33.52 2.57
CA CYS A 104 0.67 -34.30 2.10
C CYS A 104 0.12 -35.19 1.16
N ALA A 105 -1.01 -35.34 1.18
CA ALA A 105 -1.57 -36.14 0.24
C ALA A 105 -1.66 -35.46 -1.02
N GLY A 106 -2.03 -34.37 -1.08
CA GLY A 106 -2.39 -33.85 -2.28
C GLY A 106 -1.32 -33.42 -3.13
N GLY A 107 -0.52 -33.22 -2.83
CA GLY A 107 0.38 -32.88 -3.74
C GLY A 107 0.27 -31.80 -4.66
N LEU A 108 0.36 -31.80 -4.70
CA LEU A 108 0.63 -30.94 -5.25
C LEU A 108 0.65 -29.96 -5.68
N TYR A 109 0.83 -29.93 -5.57
CA TYR A 109 0.78 -28.89 -5.73
C TYR A 109 1.14 -28.26 -6.35
N LEU A 110 1.36 -28.57 -6.48
CA LEU A 110 1.70 -27.92 -6.88
C LEU A 110 1.86 -27.10 -7.31
N ASN A 111 1.96 -27.22 -7.29
CA ASN A 111 2.19 -26.35 -7.49
C ASN A 111 2.48 -25.55 -7.55
N LEU A 112 2.90 -25.86 -7.14
CA LEU A 112 3.16 -25.17 -6.96
C LEU A 112 3.69 -24.63 -7.38
N ALA A 113 4.03 -24.89 -7.64
CA ALA A 113 4.43 -24.38 -7.81
C ALA A 113 4.57 -23.73 -8.49
N TYR A 114 4.62 -23.89 -8.39
CA TYR A 114 4.60 -23.14 -8.66
C TYR A 114 4.55 -22.20 -8.81
N LYS A 115 4.74 -22.27 -8.56
CA LYS A 115 4.62 -21.44 -8.20
C LYS A 115 5.09 -20.75 -8.01
N HIS A 116 5.62 -20.94 -7.55
CA HIS A 116 5.92 -20.46 -7.05
C HIS A 116 6.51 -20.16 -7.15
N LEU A 117 6.96 -20.46 -7.23
CA LEU A 117 7.32 -20.35 -7.08
C LEU A 117 7.41 -20.06 -7.22
#